data_a033e602d9fc961facb42c67542ace7b
#
_entry.id   a033e602d9fc961facb42c67542ace7b
#
_cell.length_a   1.000
_cell.length_b   1.000
_cell.length_c   1.000
_cell.angle_alpha   90.00
_cell.angle_beta   90.00
_cell.angle_gamma   90.00
#
_symmetry.space_group_name_H-M   'P 1'
#
loop_
_entity.id
_entity.type
_entity.pdbx_description
1 polymer ?
#
loop_
_entity_poly.entity_id
_entity_poly.type
_entity_poly.pdbx_seq_one_letter_code
_entity_poly.pdbx_strand_id
1 'polypeptide(L)'
;MLQILWMRDNDIPNAITDGEPSSHLASYLRADAAEEGRNFLNPDIHLLALRDLLLLREEDAAVDEDRLLMNSVSSMPATLNCIGPLALNLKLAGRVFKQLLPDFVHSVDRIIFEHSPGRRSANYLSDRSAFDAAVFVKMPDQGTGVIYLELKYTESLDHATKPWKPRQLEALREVGLYKDPDSPILHSGPCEQLSREHMTAQLAVRNGAVPRACFVGIGPSLNRRVQAAFRVYANELLPLDPADGSQVPFHHFTLETFIDAIDVAGDRDIADRLWERYCNFQRIYDAALNVLAPRLSPDVAASTSQAVPSEGRAGGERKRASQTERGGTGPVVPAPGASLDD
;
A
#
# COMPACT_ATOMS: atom_id res chain seq x y z
N MET A 1 -15.28 3.96 -8.56
CA MET A 1 -15.66 3.81 -9.99
C MET A 1 -14.83 2.71 -10.68
N LEU A 2 -13.47 2.71 -10.62
CA LEU A 2 -12.65 1.69 -11.29
C LEU A 2 -13.04 0.25 -10.88
N GLN A 3 -13.24 -0.02 -9.58
CA GLN A 3 -13.68 -1.33 -9.10
C GLN A 3 -15.07 -1.72 -9.62
N ILE A 4 -15.99 -0.77 -9.73
CA ILE A 4 -17.34 -1.02 -10.30
C ILE A 4 -17.22 -1.42 -11.79
N LEU A 5 -16.37 -0.72 -12.55
CA LEU A 5 -16.11 -1.09 -13.96
C LEU A 5 -15.44 -2.45 -14.05
N TRP A 6 -14.48 -2.73 -13.16
CA TRP A 6 -13.81 -4.02 -13.11
C TRP A 6 -14.78 -5.16 -12.78
N MET A 7 -15.67 -4.98 -11.78
CA MET A 7 -16.70 -5.97 -11.45
C MET A 7 -17.62 -6.22 -12.63
N ARG A 8 -18.11 -5.17 -13.30
CA ARG A 8 -18.96 -5.29 -14.49
C ARG A 8 -18.29 -6.08 -15.61
N ASP A 9 -17.04 -5.77 -15.91
CA ASP A 9 -16.32 -6.38 -17.05
C ASP A 9 -15.86 -7.82 -16.76
N ASN A 10 -15.96 -8.25 -15.50
CA ASN A 10 -15.71 -9.62 -15.06
C ASN A 10 -17.00 -10.36 -14.66
N ASP A 11 -18.18 -9.81 -14.99
CA ASP A 11 -19.49 -10.39 -14.64
C ASP A 11 -19.62 -10.74 -13.14
N ILE A 12 -19.12 -9.83 -12.27
CA ILE A 12 -19.22 -9.98 -10.83
C ILE A 12 -20.43 -9.19 -10.33
N PRO A 13 -21.45 -9.86 -9.78
CA PRO A 13 -22.65 -9.20 -9.29
C PRO A 13 -22.33 -8.37 -8.03
N ASN A 14 -22.87 -7.15 -7.98
CA ASN A 14 -22.80 -6.31 -6.79
C ASN A 14 -23.97 -6.53 -5.84
N ALA A 15 -23.87 -5.97 -4.63
CA ALA A 15 -24.86 -6.09 -3.57
C ALA A 15 -26.08 -5.16 -3.72
N ILE A 16 -26.20 -4.41 -4.83
CA ILE A 16 -27.38 -3.57 -5.08
C ILE A 16 -28.56 -4.48 -5.36
N THR A 17 -29.60 -4.38 -4.54
CA THR A 17 -30.90 -5.00 -4.79
C THR A 17 -31.84 -4.00 -5.47
N ASP A 18 -32.74 -4.49 -6.32
CA ASP A 18 -33.75 -3.66 -6.97
C ASP A 18 -34.56 -2.89 -5.94
N GLY A 19 -34.44 -1.56 -5.92
CA GLY A 19 -35.18 -0.65 -5.06
C GLY A 19 -34.39 0.12 -4.01
N GLU A 20 -33.11 -0.19 -3.78
CA GLU A 20 -32.24 0.58 -2.88
C GLU A 20 -31.05 1.23 -3.63
N PRO A 21 -31.13 2.53 -3.95
CA PRO A 21 -30.03 3.22 -4.60
C PRO A 21 -28.98 3.68 -3.58
N SER A 22 -28.32 2.77 -2.88
CA SER A 22 -27.17 3.15 -2.08
C SER A 22 -25.90 2.97 -2.89
N SER A 23 -25.33 4.09 -3.32
CA SER A 23 -24.13 4.12 -4.20
C SER A 23 -22.91 3.38 -3.61
N HIS A 24 -22.84 3.22 -2.29
CA HIS A 24 -21.75 2.47 -1.64
C HIS A 24 -21.86 0.96 -1.87
N LEU A 25 -23.06 0.40 -2.02
CA LEU A 25 -23.25 -1.03 -2.30
C LEU A 25 -22.77 -1.43 -3.70
N ALA A 26 -22.62 -0.46 -4.60
CA ALA A 26 -22.11 -0.72 -5.96
C ALA A 26 -20.67 -1.28 -5.97
N SER A 27 -19.89 -1.04 -4.91
CA SER A 27 -18.53 -1.57 -4.75
C SER A 27 -18.44 -2.82 -3.87
N TYR A 28 -19.58 -3.29 -3.36
CA TYR A 28 -19.68 -4.54 -2.61
C TYR A 28 -20.15 -5.66 -3.54
N LEU A 29 -19.48 -6.78 -3.46
CA LEU A 29 -19.90 -8.00 -4.13
C LEU A 29 -21.17 -8.55 -3.47
N ARG A 30 -22.02 -9.19 -4.26
CA ARG A 30 -23.10 -10.03 -3.71
C ARG A 30 -22.51 -11.23 -2.96
N ALA A 31 -23.20 -11.70 -1.92
CA ALA A 31 -22.68 -12.71 -1.00
C ALA A 31 -22.21 -13.99 -1.70
N ASP A 32 -22.98 -14.51 -2.68
CA ASP A 32 -22.61 -15.68 -3.45
C ASP A 32 -21.29 -15.51 -4.23
N ALA A 33 -21.11 -14.34 -4.87
CA ALA A 33 -19.86 -14.04 -5.58
C ALA A 33 -18.67 -13.87 -4.62
N ALA A 34 -18.91 -13.35 -3.42
CA ALA A 34 -17.89 -13.25 -2.37
C ALA A 34 -17.48 -14.63 -1.85
N GLU A 35 -18.45 -15.54 -1.61
CA GLU A 35 -18.20 -16.93 -1.21
C GLU A 35 -17.42 -17.70 -2.28
N GLU A 36 -17.67 -17.42 -3.56
CA GLU A 36 -16.89 -17.95 -4.69
C GLU A 36 -15.48 -17.35 -4.81
N GLY A 37 -15.13 -16.36 -3.97
CA GLY A 37 -13.81 -15.71 -3.98
C GLY A 37 -13.61 -14.71 -5.11
N ARG A 38 -14.68 -14.21 -5.73
CA ARG A 38 -14.61 -13.29 -6.88
C ARG A 38 -13.96 -11.94 -6.55
N ASN A 39 -13.75 -11.64 -5.26
CA ASN A 39 -12.98 -10.46 -4.84
C ASN A 39 -11.45 -10.66 -4.88
N PHE A 40 -10.99 -11.85 -5.22
CA PHE A 40 -9.56 -12.17 -5.29
C PHE A 40 -9.10 -12.40 -6.75
N LEU A 41 -7.80 -12.24 -7.01
CA LEU A 41 -7.25 -12.39 -8.36
C LEU A 41 -7.41 -13.81 -8.91
N ASN A 42 -7.33 -14.81 -8.04
CA ASN A 42 -7.46 -16.22 -8.40
C ASN A 42 -7.86 -17.05 -7.16
N PRO A 43 -8.24 -18.33 -7.35
CA PRO A 43 -8.63 -19.22 -6.25
C PRO A 43 -7.55 -19.43 -5.19
N ASP A 44 -6.26 -19.40 -5.54
CA ASP A 44 -5.17 -19.59 -4.58
C ASP A 44 -5.08 -18.41 -3.60
N ILE A 45 -5.30 -17.19 -4.08
CA ILE A 45 -5.36 -15.99 -3.22
C ILE A 45 -6.60 -16.01 -2.34
N HIS A 46 -7.75 -16.48 -2.86
CA HIS A 46 -8.94 -16.68 -2.04
C HIS A 46 -8.70 -17.70 -0.92
N LEU A 47 -8.11 -18.84 -1.25
CA LEU A 47 -7.77 -19.86 -0.25
C LEU A 47 -6.77 -19.34 0.79
N LEU A 48 -5.79 -18.55 0.37
CA LEU A 48 -4.86 -17.86 1.27
C LEU A 48 -5.61 -16.93 2.24
N ALA A 49 -6.56 -16.14 1.73
CA ALA A 49 -7.38 -15.22 2.54
C ALA A 49 -8.22 -15.98 3.58
N LEU A 50 -8.86 -17.08 3.18
CA LEU A 50 -9.66 -17.91 4.09
C LEU A 50 -8.80 -18.57 5.17
N ARG A 51 -7.63 -19.09 4.80
CA ARG A 51 -6.66 -19.65 5.76
C ARG A 51 -6.26 -18.60 6.81
N ASP A 52 -5.87 -17.42 6.35
CA ASP A 52 -5.39 -16.37 7.25
C ASP A 52 -6.54 -15.84 8.12
N LEU A 53 -7.77 -15.75 7.59
CA LEU A 53 -8.94 -15.41 8.37
C LEU A 53 -9.17 -16.37 9.55
N LEU A 54 -9.02 -17.67 9.34
CA LEU A 54 -9.15 -18.68 10.41
C LEU A 54 -8.07 -18.50 11.48
N LEU A 55 -6.80 -18.29 11.08
CA LEU A 55 -5.69 -18.07 12.01
C LEU A 55 -5.91 -16.78 12.82
N LEU A 56 -6.36 -15.71 12.18
CA LEU A 56 -6.61 -14.43 12.84
C LEU A 56 -7.76 -14.50 13.85
N ARG A 57 -8.78 -15.31 13.58
CA ARG A 57 -9.85 -15.58 14.56
C ARG A 57 -9.32 -16.29 15.80
N GLU A 58 -8.46 -17.30 15.63
CA GLU A 58 -7.81 -18.00 16.75
C GLU A 58 -6.92 -17.06 17.59
N GLU A 59 -6.30 -16.07 16.96
CA GLU A 59 -5.46 -15.06 17.62
C GLU A 59 -6.25 -13.88 18.21
N ASP A 60 -7.59 -13.90 18.17
CA ASP A 60 -8.46 -12.78 18.60
C ASP A 60 -8.10 -11.46 17.92
N ALA A 61 -7.75 -11.53 16.64
CA ALA A 61 -7.54 -10.36 15.79
C ALA A 61 -8.87 -9.69 15.45
N ALA A 62 -8.84 -8.38 15.24
CA ALA A 62 -10.01 -7.62 14.79
C ALA A 62 -10.08 -7.66 13.26
N VAL A 63 -10.65 -8.72 12.69
CA VAL A 63 -10.85 -8.85 11.24
C VAL A 63 -12.31 -8.58 10.90
N ASP A 64 -12.53 -7.73 9.91
CA ASP A 64 -13.84 -7.48 9.31
C ASP A 64 -13.97 -8.33 8.05
N GLU A 65 -14.67 -9.47 8.19
CA GLU A 65 -14.84 -10.45 7.12
C GLU A 65 -15.60 -9.90 5.92
N ASP A 66 -16.66 -9.15 6.15
CA ASP A 66 -17.47 -8.57 5.08
C ASP A 66 -16.60 -7.57 4.30
N ARG A 67 -15.78 -6.80 5.00
CA ARG A 67 -14.83 -5.90 4.37
C ARG A 67 -13.79 -6.65 3.54
N LEU A 68 -13.29 -7.78 4.01
CA LEU A 68 -12.32 -8.62 3.32
C LEU A 68 -12.94 -9.29 2.08
N LEU A 69 -14.08 -9.95 2.24
CA LEU A 69 -14.64 -10.82 1.21
C LEU A 69 -15.49 -10.05 0.20
N MET A 70 -16.21 -9.02 0.62
CA MET A 70 -17.22 -8.35 -0.20
C MET A 70 -16.80 -6.96 -0.69
N ASN A 71 -15.98 -6.21 0.05
CA ASN A 71 -15.70 -4.82 -0.30
C ASN A 71 -14.53 -4.69 -1.29
N SER A 72 -14.83 -4.51 -2.58
CA SER A 72 -13.82 -4.39 -3.65
C SER A 72 -12.93 -3.15 -3.56
N VAL A 73 -13.33 -2.11 -2.83
CA VAL A 73 -12.54 -0.88 -2.66
C VAL A 73 -11.75 -0.85 -1.35
N SER A 74 -11.83 -1.88 -0.52
CA SER A 74 -11.07 -2.00 0.72
C SER A 74 -9.58 -2.28 0.45
N SER A 75 -8.70 -1.74 1.32
CA SER A 75 -7.28 -2.09 1.34
C SER A 75 -7.03 -3.54 1.73
N MET A 76 -7.89 -4.18 2.54
CA MET A 76 -7.69 -5.59 2.96
C MET A 76 -7.62 -6.58 1.78
N PRO A 77 -8.64 -6.69 0.88
CA PRO A 77 -8.52 -7.54 -0.29
C PRO A 77 -7.47 -7.02 -1.28
N ALA A 78 -7.22 -5.69 -1.35
CA ALA A 78 -6.17 -5.14 -2.19
C ALA A 78 -4.78 -5.61 -1.73
N THR A 79 -4.51 -5.66 -0.43
CA THR A 79 -3.27 -6.21 0.14
C THR A 79 -3.08 -7.67 -0.25
N LEU A 80 -4.11 -8.51 -0.06
CA LEU A 80 -4.03 -9.92 -0.44
C LEU A 80 -3.84 -10.10 -1.94
N ASN A 81 -4.49 -9.31 -2.77
CA ASN A 81 -4.31 -9.36 -4.22
C ASN A 81 -2.92 -8.89 -4.67
N CYS A 82 -2.34 -7.89 -4.02
CA CYS A 82 -1.02 -7.37 -4.37
C CYS A 82 0.13 -8.22 -3.81
N ILE A 83 0.01 -8.65 -2.56
CA ILE A 83 1.10 -9.33 -1.82
C ILE A 83 0.93 -10.86 -1.85
N GLY A 84 -0.31 -11.37 -1.99
CA GLY A 84 -0.59 -12.81 -2.01
C GLY A 84 0.17 -13.58 -3.07
N PRO A 85 0.26 -13.13 -4.33
CA PRO A 85 1.10 -13.78 -5.35
C PRO A 85 2.56 -13.90 -4.93
N LEU A 86 3.07 -12.90 -4.19
CA LEU A 86 4.43 -12.90 -3.65
C LEU A 86 4.57 -13.88 -2.48
N ALA A 87 3.55 -13.99 -1.64
CA ALA A 87 3.52 -14.96 -0.53
C ALA A 87 3.51 -16.42 -1.04
N LEU A 88 2.89 -16.66 -2.18
CA LEU A 88 2.86 -17.97 -2.86
C LEU A 88 4.13 -18.24 -3.68
N ASN A 89 4.91 -17.20 -4.03
CA ASN A 89 6.15 -17.30 -4.79
C ASN A 89 7.27 -16.45 -4.18
N LEU A 90 7.93 -16.99 -3.15
CA LEU A 90 8.99 -16.27 -2.41
C LEU A 90 10.20 -15.88 -3.27
N LYS A 91 10.46 -16.62 -4.38
CA LYS A 91 11.52 -16.23 -5.33
C LYS A 91 11.15 -14.96 -6.09
N LEU A 92 9.89 -14.85 -6.51
CA LEU A 92 9.36 -13.61 -7.11
C LEU A 92 9.40 -12.47 -6.08
N ALA A 93 8.91 -12.72 -4.85
CA ALA A 93 8.96 -11.76 -3.75
C ALA A 93 10.37 -11.21 -3.53
N GLY A 94 11.37 -12.09 -3.49
CA GLY A 94 12.77 -11.69 -3.34
C GLY A 94 13.23 -10.75 -4.45
N ARG A 95 12.86 -11.00 -5.71
CA ARG A 95 13.20 -10.12 -6.83
C ARG A 95 12.48 -8.76 -6.75
N VAL A 96 11.19 -8.76 -6.41
CA VAL A 96 10.38 -7.54 -6.28
C VAL A 96 10.92 -6.64 -5.16
N PHE A 97 11.06 -7.19 -3.94
CA PHE A 97 11.50 -6.39 -2.81
C PHE A 97 12.97 -5.97 -2.93
N LYS A 98 13.83 -6.76 -3.58
CA LYS A 98 15.19 -6.33 -3.88
C LYS A 98 15.27 -5.13 -4.82
N GLN A 99 14.32 -4.98 -5.76
CA GLN A 99 14.26 -3.78 -6.61
C GLN A 99 13.80 -2.54 -5.82
N LEU A 100 12.85 -2.72 -4.91
CA LEU A 100 12.29 -1.62 -4.11
C LEU A 100 13.23 -1.19 -2.98
N LEU A 101 13.94 -2.15 -2.37
CA LEU A 101 14.78 -1.97 -1.19
C LEU A 101 16.11 -2.74 -1.36
N PRO A 102 16.96 -2.33 -2.32
CA PRO A 102 18.17 -3.09 -2.69
C PRO A 102 19.18 -3.26 -1.54
N ASP A 103 19.25 -2.26 -0.65
CA ASP A 103 20.17 -2.28 0.49
C ASP A 103 19.61 -3.08 1.69
N PHE A 104 18.34 -3.46 1.66
CA PHE A 104 17.67 -4.19 2.73
C PHE A 104 17.36 -5.64 2.38
N VAL A 105 17.12 -5.97 1.10
CA VAL A 105 16.63 -7.29 0.68
C VAL A 105 17.63 -8.02 -0.21
N HIS A 106 18.08 -9.19 0.25
CA HIS A 106 18.76 -10.19 -0.57
C HIS A 106 17.78 -11.27 -1.06
N SER A 107 16.98 -11.81 -0.15
CA SER A 107 15.92 -12.80 -0.44
C SER A 107 14.79 -12.70 0.58
N VAL A 108 13.63 -13.28 0.23
CA VAL A 108 12.47 -13.36 1.11
C VAL A 108 12.32 -14.79 1.64
N ASP A 109 12.17 -14.93 2.96
CA ASP A 109 12.01 -16.22 3.65
C ASP A 109 10.52 -16.58 3.83
N ARG A 110 9.66 -15.60 4.18
CA ARG A 110 8.21 -15.77 4.36
C ARG A 110 7.49 -14.44 4.36
N ILE A 111 6.16 -14.48 4.13
CA ILE A 111 5.24 -13.35 4.25
C ILE A 111 4.08 -13.76 5.15
N ILE A 112 3.68 -12.89 6.08
CA ILE A 112 2.57 -13.09 7.02
C ILE A 112 1.65 -11.87 6.89
N PHE A 113 0.35 -12.07 6.75
CA PHE A 113 -0.66 -11.00 6.71
C PHE A 113 -1.18 -10.67 8.10
N GLU A 114 -1.68 -9.45 8.29
CA GLU A 114 -2.26 -8.94 9.55
C GLU A 114 -1.35 -9.20 10.76
N HIS A 115 -0.03 -9.06 10.52
CA HIS A 115 0.98 -9.38 11.52
C HIS A 115 1.07 -8.32 12.62
N SER A 116 0.97 -8.77 13.87
CA SER A 116 1.16 -7.92 15.04
C SER A 116 2.23 -8.51 15.96
N PRO A 117 3.44 -7.93 16.04
CA PRO A 117 4.53 -8.48 16.86
C PRO A 117 4.25 -8.40 18.36
N GLY A 118 3.31 -7.55 18.77
CA GLY A 118 3.03 -7.30 20.18
C GLY A 118 1.57 -6.97 20.47
N ARG A 119 0.64 -7.72 19.91
CA ARG A 119 -0.80 -7.52 20.11
C ARG A 119 -1.16 -7.46 21.60
N ARG A 120 -1.76 -6.36 22.04
CA ARG A 120 -2.16 -6.07 23.44
C ARG A 120 -1.02 -6.05 24.46
N SER A 121 0.22 -6.21 24.07
CA SER A 121 1.37 -6.23 24.98
C SER A 121 1.72 -4.82 25.48
N ALA A 122 1.99 -4.68 26.77
CA ALA A 122 2.48 -3.44 27.38
C ALA A 122 3.90 -3.06 26.91
N ASN A 123 4.67 -4.03 26.42
CA ASN A 123 5.98 -3.78 25.80
C ASN A 123 5.86 -3.12 24.42
N TYR A 124 4.65 -3.03 23.88
CA TYR A 124 4.28 -2.33 22.66
C TYR A 124 3.26 -1.22 22.96
N LEU A 125 2.22 -1.09 22.18
CA LEU A 125 1.23 -0.01 22.32
C LEU A 125 -0.01 -0.38 23.15
N SER A 126 -0.07 -1.58 23.71
CA SER A 126 -1.25 -2.11 24.44
C SER A 126 -2.54 -2.04 23.62
N ASP A 127 -2.44 -2.15 22.31
CA ASP A 127 -3.57 -2.11 21.38
C ASP A 127 -3.61 -3.35 20.47
N ARG A 128 -4.39 -3.30 19.40
CA ARG A 128 -4.53 -4.37 18.42
C ARG A 128 -3.93 -4.01 17.06
N SER A 129 -3.03 -3.02 17.01
CA SER A 129 -2.37 -2.63 15.76
C SER A 129 -1.69 -3.83 15.12
N ALA A 130 -1.92 -3.98 13.84
CA ALA A 130 -1.30 -4.99 12.99
C ALA A 130 -0.88 -4.32 11.69
N PHE A 131 0.15 -4.84 11.06
CA PHE A 131 0.55 -4.45 9.71
C PHE A 131 -0.22 -5.29 8.71
N ASP A 132 -0.61 -4.71 7.58
CA ASP A 132 -1.26 -5.44 6.50
C ASP A 132 -0.45 -6.67 6.07
N ALA A 133 0.89 -6.54 6.03
CA ALA A 133 1.79 -7.68 5.84
C ALA A 133 3.16 -7.45 6.50
N ALA A 134 3.81 -8.55 6.89
CA ALA A 134 5.20 -8.60 7.33
C ALA A 134 6.00 -9.54 6.41
N VAL A 135 7.05 -9.01 5.78
CA VAL A 135 7.93 -9.74 4.87
C VAL A 135 9.25 -10.01 5.58
N PHE A 136 9.52 -11.25 5.92
CA PHE A 136 10.77 -11.68 6.57
C PHE A 136 11.83 -11.93 5.51
N VAL A 137 12.99 -11.30 5.67
CA VAL A 137 14.03 -11.27 4.65
C VAL A 137 15.41 -11.69 5.17
N LYS A 138 16.23 -12.21 4.26
CA LYS A 138 17.69 -12.17 4.39
C LYS A 138 18.19 -10.88 3.79
N MET A 139 19.10 -10.23 4.49
CA MET A 139 19.71 -8.98 4.05
C MET A 139 21.01 -9.23 3.26
N PRO A 140 21.55 -8.25 2.51
CA PRO A 140 22.80 -8.41 1.76
C PRO A 140 24.00 -8.82 2.61
N ASP A 141 24.05 -8.41 3.87
CA ASP A 141 25.11 -8.77 4.84
C ASP A 141 24.87 -10.11 5.54
N GLN A 142 23.95 -10.94 5.04
CA GLN A 142 23.53 -12.23 5.60
C GLN A 142 22.75 -12.11 6.92
N GLY A 143 22.49 -10.92 7.42
CA GLY A 143 21.59 -10.68 8.53
C GLY A 143 20.12 -10.96 8.17
N THR A 144 19.25 -10.85 9.16
CA THR A 144 17.79 -10.97 8.97
C THR A 144 17.10 -9.66 9.26
N GLY A 145 15.99 -9.41 8.58
CA GLY A 145 15.17 -8.23 8.80
C GLY A 145 13.70 -8.49 8.48
N VAL A 146 12.86 -7.50 8.77
CA VAL A 146 11.44 -7.55 8.46
C VAL A 146 11.02 -6.25 7.77
N ILE A 147 10.30 -6.37 6.67
CA ILE A 147 9.58 -5.25 6.06
C ILE A 147 8.16 -5.30 6.58
N TYR A 148 7.74 -4.29 7.31
CA TYR A 148 6.35 -4.09 7.71
C TYR A 148 5.65 -3.23 6.66
N LEU A 149 4.54 -3.73 6.12
CA LEU A 149 3.81 -3.11 5.02
C LEU A 149 2.45 -2.60 5.47
N GLU A 150 2.11 -1.40 5.04
CA GLU A 150 0.78 -0.81 5.11
C GLU A 150 0.35 -0.38 3.72
N LEU A 151 -0.74 -0.97 3.22
CA LEU A 151 -1.30 -0.65 1.91
C LEU A 151 -2.58 0.17 2.08
N LYS A 152 -2.64 1.30 1.43
CA LYS A 152 -3.83 2.16 1.32
C LYS A 152 -4.34 2.15 -0.11
N TYR A 153 -5.66 2.04 -0.28
CA TYR A 153 -6.25 2.05 -1.62
C TYR A 153 -7.21 3.24 -1.81
N THR A 154 -8.39 3.20 -1.22
CA THR A 154 -9.40 4.26 -1.40
C THR A 154 -9.64 5.08 -0.13
N GLU A 155 -8.87 4.88 0.91
CA GLU A 155 -9.03 5.55 2.18
C GLU A 155 -9.00 7.08 2.02
N SER A 156 -10.02 7.74 2.59
CA SER A 156 -10.11 9.21 2.59
C SER A 156 -9.24 9.84 3.67
N LEU A 157 -8.91 9.07 4.71
CA LEU A 157 -8.18 9.50 5.90
C LEU A 157 -8.87 10.64 6.69
N ASP A 158 -10.18 10.82 6.49
CA ASP A 158 -10.98 11.91 7.10
C ASP A 158 -11.64 11.48 8.42
N HIS A 159 -11.32 10.31 8.96
CA HIS A 159 -11.94 9.84 10.20
C HIS A 159 -11.48 10.66 11.41
N ALA A 160 -12.39 10.83 12.36
CA ALA A 160 -12.05 11.43 13.64
C ALA A 160 -11.09 10.53 14.42
N THR A 161 -9.99 11.09 14.89
CA THR A 161 -9.03 10.37 15.71
C THR A 161 -9.58 10.12 17.12
N LYS A 162 -9.35 8.93 17.65
CA LYS A 162 -9.62 8.63 19.04
C LYS A 162 -8.47 9.17 19.91
N PRO A 163 -8.77 9.62 21.16
CA PRO A 163 -7.70 9.97 22.10
C PRO A 163 -6.72 8.80 22.27
N TRP A 164 -5.44 9.11 22.21
CA TRP A 164 -4.41 8.11 22.39
C TRP A 164 -4.33 7.66 23.86
N LYS A 165 -4.05 6.38 24.05
CA LYS A 165 -3.85 5.78 25.36
C LYS A 165 -2.54 6.27 25.97
N PRO A 166 -2.40 6.27 27.32
CA PRO A 166 -1.16 6.67 27.98
C PRO A 166 0.08 5.96 27.42
N ARG A 167 0.00 4.65 27.21
CA ARG A 167 1.11 3.86 26.64
C ARG A 167 1.52 4.30 25.23
N GLN A 168 0.58 4.71 24.40
CA GLN A 168 0.87 5.24 23.06
C GLN A 168 1.60 6.58 23.13
N LEU A 169 1.21 7.46 24.07
CA LEU A 169 1.87 8.75 24.32
C LEU A 169 3.30 8.58 24.87
N GLU A 170 3.50 7.60 25.74
CA GLU A 170 4.84 7.23 26.23
C GLU A 170 5.72 6.72 25.08
N ALA A 171 5.17 5.85 24.23
CA ALA A 171 5.88 5.27 23.10
C ALA A 171 6.38 6.32 22.12
N LEU A 172 5.65 7.40 21.86
CA LEU A 172 6.10 8.51 21.00
C LEU A 172 7.49 9.05 21.39
N ARG A 173 7.72 9.17 22.70
CA ARG A 173 9.01 9.67 23.23
C ARG A 173 10.03 8.56 23.35
N GLU A 174 9.57 7.36 23.68
CA GLU A 174 10.43 6.18 23.84
C GLU A 174 11.12 5.79 22.53
N VAL A 175 10.39 5.75 21.41
CA VAL A 175 10.90 5.18 20.14
C VAL A 175 12.04 5.98 19.51
N GLY A 176 12.12 7.29 19.76
CA GLY A 176 13.20 8.13 19.19
C GLY A 176 13.13 8.31 17.69
N LEU A 177 11.93 8.24 17.07
CA LEU A 177 11.73 8.35 15.63
C LEU A 177 11.46 9.79 15.18
N TYR A 178 10.90 10.64 16.06
CA TYR A 178 10.26 11.89 15.68
C TYR A 178 11.11 13.11 16.02
N LYS A 179 11.06 14.13 15.17
CA LYS A 179 11.67 15.46 15.44
C LYS A 179 11.03 16.12 16.63
N ASP A 180 9.69 16.06 16.69
CA ASP A 180 8.87 16.53 17.79
C ASP A 180 7.85 15.45 18.16
N PRO A 181 8.05 14.69 19.24
CA PRO A 181 7.09 13.68 19.69
C PRO A 181 5.73 14.25 20.10
N ASP A 182 5.64 15.56 20.36
CA ASP A 182 4.40 16.24 20.75
C ASP A 182 3.68 16.88 19.54
N SER A 183 4.20 16.69 18.31
CA SER A 183 3.60 17.22 17.08
C SER A 183 2.16 16.74 16.90
N PRO A 184 1.17 17.65 16.74
CA PRO A 184 -0.21 17.28 16.52
C PRO A 184 -0.43 16.52 15.21
N ILE A 185 0.52 16.59 14.28
CA ILE A 185 0.47 15.86 13.00
C ILE A 185 0.47 14.37 13.24
N LEU A 186 1.26 13.89 14.20
CA LEU A 186 1.36 12.45 14.52
C LEU A 186 0.03 11.85 15.00
N HIS A 187 -0.87 12.68 15.53
CA HIS A 187 -2.19 12.30 16.02
C HIS A 187 -3.31 12.62 15.02
N SER A 188 -3.00 13.27 13.89
CA SER A 188 -4.00 13.60 12.88
C SER A 188 -4.52 12.36 12.19
N GLY A 189 -5.79 12.37 11.72
CA GLY A 189 -6.40 11.25 11.01
C GLY A 189 -5.52 10.65 9.91
N PRO A 190 -4.87 11.48 9.06
CA PRO A 190 -3.98 10.98 8.01
C PRO A 190 -2.73 10.25 8.51
N CYS A 191 -2.19 10.62 9.68
CA CYS A 191 -0.89 10.13 10.17
C CYS A 191 -0.99 9.19 11.38
N GLU A 192 -2.12 9.17 12.09
CA GLU A 192 -2.31 8.42 13.34
C GLU A 192 -1.96 6.93 13.20
N GLN A 193 -2.45 6.28 12.16
CA GLN A 193 -2.18 4.86 11.93
C GLN A 193 -0.70 4.64 11.59
N LEU A 194 -0.12 5.45 10.71
CA LEU A 194 1.31 5.37 10.35
C LEU A 194 2.19 5.54 11.59
N SER A 195 1.84 6.49 12.47
CA SER A 195 2.57 6.72 13.72
C SER A 195 2.54 5.49 14.63
N ARG A 196 1.36 4.88 14.85
CA ARG A 196 1.21 3.69 15.70
C ARG A 196 1.95 2.47 15.14
N GLU A 197 1.85 2.26 13.85
CA GLU A 197 2.52 1.14 13.17
C GLU A 197 4.04 1.32 13.18
N HIS A 198 4.55 2.51 12.85
CA HIS A 198 5.98 2.76 12.88
C HIS A 198 6.56 2.64 14.29
N MET A 199 5.85 3.15 15.32
CA MET A 199 6.23 2.90 16.72
C MET A 199 6.28 1.40 17.03
N THR A 200 5.29 0.63 16.56
CA THR A 200 5.26 -0.82 16.76
C THR A 200 6.44 -1.52 16.09
N ALA A 201 6.81 -1.12 14.88
CA ALA A 201 8.00 -1.62 14.17
C ALA A 201 9.29 -1.29 14.94
N GLN A 202 9.42 -0.05 15.42
CA GLN A 202 10.59 0.37 16.20
C GLN A 202 10.69 -0.37 17.54
N LEU A 203 9.56 -0.58 18.22
CA LEU A 203 9.51 -1.36 19.45
C LEU A 203 9.83 -2.83 19.21
N ALA A 204 9.49 -3.40 18.04
CA ALA A 204 9.86 -4.77 17.70
C ALA A 204 11.39 -4.94 17.61
N VAL A 205 12.09 -3.96 17.06
CA VAL A 205 13.57 -3.96 17.03
C VAL A 205 14.12 -3.75 18.43
N ARG A 206 13.63 -2.76 19.18
CA ARG A 206 14.11 -2.45 20.55
C ARG A 206 13.92 -3.59 21.54
N ASN A 207 12.80 -4.29 21.44
CA ASN A 207 12.49 -5.44 22.30
C ASN A 207 13.21 -6.73 21.85
N GLY A 208 14.01 -6.68 20.79
CA GLY A 208 14.74 -7.83 20.27
C GLY A 208 13.88 -8.89 19.57
N ALA A 209 12.61 -8.56 19.25
CA ALA A 209 11.74 -9.48 18.51
C ALA A 209 12.25 -9.70 17.07
N VAL A 210 12.84 -8.67 16.48
CA VAL A 210 13.52 -8.71 15.17
C VAL A 210 14.81 -7.91 15.25
N PRO A 211 15.88 -8.33 14.56
CA PRO A 211 17.16 -7.62 14.64
C PRO A 211 17.14 -6.29 13.89
N ARG A 212 16.43 -6.21 12.77
CA ARG A 212 16.26 -5.01 11.93
C ARG A 212 14.90 -5.01 11.27
N ALA A 213 14.37 -3.82 11.03
CA ALA A 213 13.12 -3.66 10.30
C ALA A 213 13.14 -2.41 9.40
N CYS A 214 12.24 -2.36 8.43
CA CYS A 214 11.81 -1.12 7.78
C CYS A 214 10.29 -1.08 7.70
N PHE A 215 9.71 0.11 7.68
CA PHE A 215 8.28 0.33 7.54
C PHE A 215 7.98 0.92 6.17
N VAL A 216 7.02 0.36 5.45
CA VAL A 216 6.73 0.71 4.05
C VAL A 216 5.26 1.00 3.88
N GLY A 217 4.94 2.22 3.41
CA GLY A 217 3.60 2.60 2.96
C GLY A 217 3.45 2.42 1.45
N ILE A 218 2.34 1.82 1.00
CA ILE A 218 2.01 1.66 -0.42
C ILE A 218 0.63 2.23 -0.70
N GLY A 219 0.47 3.03 -1.75
CA GLY A 219 -0.85 3.54 -2.15
C GLY A 219 -0.87 4.12 -3.56
N PRO A 220 -2.04 4.18 -4.23
CA PRO A 220 -2.13 4.68 -5.60
C PRO A 220 -1.64 6.13 -5.72
N SER A 221 -0.95 6.46 -6.80
CA SER A 221 -0.47 7.82 -7.09
C SER A 221 -1.61 8.84 -7.15
N LEU A 222 -2.78 8.42 -7.64
CA LEU A 222 -3.98 9.26 -7.74
C LEU A 222 -4.74 9.43 -6.41
N ASN A 223 -4.48 8.62 -5.40
CA ASN A 223 -4.96 8.92 -4.06
C ASN A 223 -4.05 9.99 -3.41
N ARG A 224 -4.26 11.25 -3.82
CA ARG A 224 -3.43 12.39 -3.40
C ARG A 224 -3.42 12.59 -1.89
N ARG A 225 -4.47 12.18 -1.17
CA ARG A 225 -4.56 12.28 0.30
C ARG A 225 -3.59 11.31 0.95
N VAL A 226 -3.58 10.06 0.52
CA VAL A 226 -2.63 9.03 0.99
C VAL A 226 -1.20 9.45 0.67
N GLN A 227 -0.92 9.89 -0.57
CA GLN A 227 0.41 10.33 -0.95
C GLN A 227 0.87 11.58 -0.18
N ALA A 228 -0.05 12.49 0.14
CA ALA A 228 0.24 13.64 0.99
C ALA A 228 0.52 13.21 2.44
N ALA A 229 -0.27 12.28 3.00
CA ALA A 229 -0.08 11.75 4.33
C ALA A 229 1.31 11.09 4.48
N PHE A 230 1.73 10.27 3.51
CA PHE A 230 3.07 9.65 3.52
C PHE A 230 4.18 10.69 3.55
N ARG A 231 4.09 11.75 2.71
CA ARG A 231 5.10 12.82 2.70
C ARG A 231 5.10 13.65 3.98
N VAL A 232 3.92 14.02 4.48
CA VAL A 232 3.79 14.78 5.73
C VAL A 232 4.35 13.96 6.89
N TYR A 233 3.98 12.67 6.97
CA TYR A 233 4.51 11.78 7.99
C TYR A 233 6.04 11.63 7.92
N ALA A 234 6.59 11.41 6.73
CA ALA A 234 8.04 11.32 6.53
C ALA A 234 8.79 12.59 7.00
N ASN A 235 8.15 13.76 6.88
CA ASN A 235 8.73 15.03 7.35
C ASN A 235 8.77 15.17 8.88
N GLU A 236 7.97 14.41 9.62
CA GLU A 236 8.00 14.38 11.09
C GLU A 236 9.16 13.54 11.65
N LEU A 237 9.74 12.67 10.81
CA LEU A 237 10.78 11.73 11.24
C LEU A 237 12.16 12.40 11.33
N LEU A 238 12.95 11.96 12.29
CA LEU A 238 14.37 12.28 12.36
C LEU A 238 15.09 11.75 11.12
N PRO A 239 16.15 12.42 10.66
CA PRO A 239 17.02 11.85 9.64
C PRO A 239 17.57 10.49 10.09
N LEU A 240 17.66 9.55 9.14
CA LEU A 240 18.30 8.27 9.40
C LEU A 240 19.79 8.49 9.70
N ASP A 241 20.24 7.89 10.79
CA ASP A 241 21.67 7.75 11.05
C ASP A 241 22.16 6.42 10.41
N PRO A 242 23.00 6.48 9.38
CA PRO A 242 23.52 5.25 8.77
C PRO A 242 24.34 4.37 9.72
N ALA A 243 24.83 4.93 10.83
CA ALA A 243 25.56 4.20 11.86
C ALA A 243 24.62 3.51 12.88
N ASP A 244 23.37 3.94 12.98
CA ASP A 244 22.36 3.36 13.87
C ASP A 244 21.50 2.33 13.14
N GLY A 245 21.96 1.09 13.07
CA GLY A 245 21.20 -0.01 12.48
C GLY A 245 19.94 -0.42 13.26
N SER A 246 19.66 0.20 14.42
CA SER A 246 18.47 -0.05 15.23
C SER A 246 17.29 0.88 14.87
N GLN A 247 17.53 1.97 14.15
CA GLN A 247 16.48 2.87 13.70
C GLN A 247 15.72 2.26 12.52
N VAL A 248 14.39 2.18 12.64
CA VAL A 248 13.51 1.69 11.57
C VAL A 248 13.25 2.80 10.56
N PRO A 249 13.70 2.69 9.30
CA PRO A 249 13.39 3.67 8.27
C PRO A 249 11.93 3.55 7.80
N PHE A 250 11.35 4.69 7.39
CA PHE A 250 10.08 4.73 6.67
C PHE A 250 10.31 4.98 5.18
N HIS A 251 9.78 4.09 4.35
CA HIS A 251 9.74 4.23 2.90
C HIS A 251 8.29 4.31 2.43
N HIS A 252 8.05 4.95 1.30
CA HIS A 252 6.74 4.87 0.67
C HIS A 252 6.86 4.76 -0.84
N PHE A 253 5.98 3.97 -1.44
CA PHE A 253 5.93 3.74 -2.87
C PHE A 253 4.51 3.97 -3.39
N THR A 254 4.41 4.33 -4.66
CA THR A 254 3.11 4.27 -5.32
C THR A 254 2.76 2.82 -5.63
N LEU A 255 1.46 2.51 -5.67
CA LEU A 255 0.98 1.18 -6.05
C LEU A 255 1.44 0.83 -7.47
N GLU A 256 1.50 1.82 -8.34
CA GLU A 256 2.00 1.71 -9.72
C GLU A 256 3.49 1.28 -9.72
N THR A 257 4.33 1.91 -8.88
CA THR A 257 5.75 1.51 -8.74
C THR A 257 5.89 0.08 -8.23
N PHE A 258 5.02 -0.33 -7.29
CA PHE A 258 5.02 -1.69 -6.77
C PHE A 258 4.63 -2.71 -7.86
N ILE A 259 3.60 -2.41 -8.66
CA ILE A 259 3.16 -3.27 -9.78
C ILE A 259 4.24 -3.34 -10.86
N ASP A 260 4.89 -2.22 -11.19
CA ASP A 260 6.02 -2.20 -12.12
C ASP A 260 7.19 -3.08 -11.64
N ALA A 261 7.45 -3.12 -10.32
CA ALA A 261 8.47 -4.00 -9.77
C ALA A 261 8.13 -5.49 -9.95
N ILE A 262 6.84 -5.86 -9.94
CA ILE A 262 6.40 -7.23 -10.24
C ILE A 262 6.63 -7.57 -11.73
N ASP A 263 6.30 -6.65 -12.66
CA ASP A 263 6.55 -6.84 -14.10
C ASP A 263 8.05 -7.03 -14.37
N VAL A 264 8.90 -6.15 -13.84
CA VAL A 264 10.37 -6.22 -13.99
C VAL A 264 10.95 -7.48 -13.34
N ALA A 265 10.33 -7.97 -12.25
CA ALA A 265 10.72 -9.22 -11.60
C ALA A 265 10.32 -10.48 -12.40
N GLY A 266 9.58 -10.32 -13.51
CA GLY A 266 9.28 -11.37 -14.48
C GLY A 266 7.92 -12.04 -14.33
N ASP A 267 6.96 -11.40 -13.64
CA ASP A 267 5.56 -11.87 -13.61
C ASP A 267 4.61 -10.81 -14.19
N ARG A 268 4.64 -10.71 -15.50
CA ARG A 268 3.84 -9.75 -16.25
C ARG A 268 2.34 -10.03 -16.15
N ASP A 269 1.93 -11.28 -16.08
CA ASP A 269 0.50 -11.64 -15.99
C ASP A 269 -0.11 -11.06 -14.70
N ILE A 270 0.54 -11.27 -13.57
CA ILE A 270 0.11 -10.70 -12.29
C ILE A 270 0.16 -9.17 -12.32
N ALA A 271 1.22 -8.59 -12.87
CA ALA A 271 1.35 -7.14 -12.97
C ALA A 271 0.23 -6.52 -13.84
N ASP A 272 -0.08 -7.11 -14.99
CA ASP A 272 -1.14 -6.64 -15.88
C ASP A 272 -2.52 -6.75 -15.21
N ARG A 273 -2.82 -7.84 -14.51
CA ARG A 273 -4.08 -8.03 -13.78
C ARG A 273 -4.25 -7.05 -12.62
N LEU A 274 -3.18 -6.78 -11.88
CA LEU A 274 -3.18 -5.78 -10.80
C LEU A 274 -3.38 -4.37 -11.38
N TRP A 275 -2.68 -4.06 -12.47
CA TRP A 275 -2.82 -2.77 -13.15
C TRP A 275 -4.25 -2.53 -13.61
N GLU A 276 -4.84 -3.48 -14.34
CA GLU A 276 -6.21 -3.37 -14.83
C GLU A 276 -7.23 -3.18 -13.73
N ARG A 277 -7.02 -3.85 -12.61
CA ARG A 277 -7.94 -3.77 -11.47
C ARG A 277 -7.76 -2.50 -10.65
N TYR A 278 -6.53 -2.08 -10.36
CA TYR A 278 -6.25 -1.08 -9.33
C TYR A 278 -5.72 0.26 -9.85
N CYS A 279 -5.15 0.31 -11.05
CA CYS A 279 -4.42 1.48 -11.53
C CYS A 279 -4.85 1.97 -12.93
N ASN A 280 -5.58 1.20 -13.73
CA ASN A 280 -6.03 1.61 -15.06
C ASN A 280 -7.18 2.63 -15.00
N PHE A 281 -6.89 3.83 -14.53
CA PHE A 281 -7.89 4.92 -14.41
C PHE A 281 -8.32 5.49 -15.77
N GLN A 282 -7.61 5.20 -16.86
CA GLN A 282 -8.01 5.57 -18.23
C GLN A 282 -9.41 5.02 -18.53
N ARG A 283 -9.75 3.84 -18.00
CA ARG A 283 -11.08 3.22 -18.16
C ARG A 283 -12.22 4.06 -17.57
N ILE A 284 -11.97 4.80 -16.48
CA ILE A 284 -12.98 5.71 -15.91
C ILE A 284 -13.20 6.89 -16.86
N TYR A 285 -12.12 7.43 -17.39
CA TYR A 285 -12.17 8.54 -18.35
C TYR A 285 -12.95 8.13 -19.61
N ASP A 286 -12.63 6.98 -20.18
CA ASP A 286 -13.29 6.44 -21.37
C ASP A 286 -14.79 6.17 -21.12
N ALA A 287 -15.13 5.60 -19.95
CA ALA A 287 -16.51 5.39 -19.56
C ALA A 287 -17.28 6.72 -19.41
N ALA A 288 -16.65 7.74 -18.83
CA ALA A 288 -17.25 9.07 -18.70
C ALA A 288 -17.47 9.73 -20.07
N LEU A 289 -16.52 9.64 -20.98
CA LEU A 289 -16.67 10.15 -22.35
C LEU A 289 -17.81 9.47 -23.09
N ASN A 290 -17.95 8.16 -22.96
CA ASN A 290 -19.05 7.41 -23.59
C ASN A 290 -20.43 7.83 -23.07
N VAL A 291 -20.54 8.25 -21.80
CA VAL A 291 -21.79 8.79 -21.23
C VAL A 291 -22.05 10.23 -21.72
N LEU A 292 -21.00 11.01 -21.93
CA LEU A 292 -21.11 12.42 -22.32
C LEU A 292 -21.25 12.60 -23.83
N ALA A 293 -20.67 11.72 -24.65
CA ALA A 293 -20.68 11.82 -26.10
C ALA A 293 -22.10 12.02 -26.71
N PRO A 294 -23.15 11.32 -26.27
CA PRO A 294 -24.52 11.57 -26.78
C PRO A 294 -25.10 12.93 -26.41
N ARG A 295 -24.51 13.63 -25.43
CA ARG A 295 -24.93 14.96 -24.98
C ARG A 295 -24.16 16.09 -25.65
N LEU A 296 -23.09 15.77 -26.38
CA LEU A 296 -22.37 16.74 -27.19
C LEU A 296 -23.11 16.91 -28.51
N SER A 297 -23.09 18.15 -29.07
CA SER A 297 -23.66 18.39 -30.39
C SER A 297 -23.01 17.49 -31.44
N PRO A 298 -23.68 17.11 -32.54
CA PRO A 298 -23.18 16.21 -33.56
C PRO A 298 -21.79 16.58 -34.09
N ASP A 299 -21.51 17.88 -34.18
CA ASP A 299 -20.23 18.40 -34.69
C ASP A 299 -19.04 18.12 -33.74
N VAL A 300 -19.27 18.10 -32.42
CA VAL A 300 -18.23 17.79 -31.43
C VAL A 300 -18.00 16.28 -31.32
N ALA A 301 -19.05 15.49 -31.43
CA ALA A 301 -18.93 14.02 -31.43
C ALA A 301 -18.16 13.51 -32.65
N ALA A 302 -18.35 14.12 -33.82
CA ALA A 302 -17.61 13.77 -35.03
C ALA A 302 -16.12 14.11 -34.96
N SER A 303 -15.74 15.20 -34.27
CA SER A 303 -14.33 15.59 -34.09
C SER A 303 -13.56 14.70 -33.12
N THR A 304 -14.24 14.16 -32.09
CA THR A 304 -13.63 13.22 -31.13
C THR A 304 -13.45 11.82 -31.72
N SER A 305 -14.34 11.39 -32.59
CA SER A 305 -14.25 10.08 -33.27
C SER A 305 -13.16 10.02 -34.36
N GLN A 306 -12.71 11.18 -34.90
CA GLN A 306 -11.64 11.22 -35.93
C GLN A 306 -10.23 11.31 -35.34
N ALA A 307 -10.08 11.53 -34.02
CA ALA A 307 -8.78 11.71 -33.37
C ALA A 307 -8.10 10.39 -32.92
N VAL A 308 -8.72 9.22 -33.15
CA VAL A 308 -8.09 7.92 -32.87
C VAL A 308 -7.82 7.22 -34.20
N PRO A 309 -6.58 7.27 -34.75
CA PRO A 309 -6.21 6.36 -35.84
C PRO A 309 -6.31 4.93 -35.28
N SER A 310 -7.11 4.11 -35.95
CA SER A 310 -7.12 2.66 -35.79
C SER A 310 -5.80 2.09 -36.32
N GLU A 311 -4.73 2.21 -35.59
CA GLU A 311 -3.52 1.42 -35.85
C GLU A 311 -3.68 0.06 -35.14
N GLY A 312 -3.52 -0.95 -35.99
CA GLY A 312 -3.74 -2.35 -35.70
C GLY A 312 -2.94 -2.83 -34.49
N ARG A 313 -3.50 -3.84 -33.85
CA ARG A 313 -2.87 -4.68 -32.84
C ARG A 313 -1.49 -5.16 -33.30
N ALA A 314 -0.46 -4.38 -33.00
CA ALA A 314 0.93 -4.81 -32.92
C ALA A 314 1.42 -4.36 -31.55
N GLY A 315 1.97 -5.28 -30.79
CA GLY A 315 2.47 -5.22 -29.43
C GLY A 315 2.68 -3.80 -28.87
N GLY A 316 1.73 -3.33 -28.08
CA GLY A 316 1.84 -2.02 -27.48
C GLY A 316 2.93 -2.00 -26.41
N GLU A 317 4.10 -1.51 -26.77
CA GLU A 317 5.06 -1.04 -25.78
C GLU A 317 4.38 0.03 -24.93
N ARG A 318 4.19 -0.28 -23.65
CA ARG A 318 3.83 0.73 -22.66
C ARG A 318 4.89 1.82 -22.75
N LYS A 319 4.55 3.01 -23.26
CA LYS A 319 5.40 4.20 -23.08
C LYS A 319 5.44 4.49 -21.60
N ARG A 320 6.45 3.96 -20.92
CA ARG A 320 6.83 4.36 -19.57
C ARG A 320 7.23 5.82 -19.65
N ALA A 321 6.45 6.69 -19.05
CA ALA A 321 6.97 7.98 -18.60
C ALA A 321 7.97 7.64 -17.49
N SER A 322 9.26 7.64 -17.83
CA SER A 322 10.34 7.53 -16.85
C SER A 322 10.40 8.84 -16.07
N GLN A 323 9.57 8.96 -15.05
CA GLN A 323 9.82 9.90 -13.97
C GLN A 323 10.68 9.19 -12.93
N THR A 324 11.99 9.14 -13.20
CA THR A 324 13.00 8.99 -12.15
C THR A 324 13.05 10.31 -11.38
N GLU A 325 12.15 10.55 -10.48
CA GLU A 325 12.42 11.40 -9.33
C GLU A 325 13.25 10.60 -8.35
N ARG A 326 14.57 10.67 -8.54
CA ARG A 326 15.53 10.34 -7.49
C ARG A 326 15.27 11.31 -6.35
N GLY A 327 15.00 10.77 -5.18
CA GLY A 327 14.84 11.48 -3.92
C GLY A 327 15.97 12.49 -3.70
N GLY A 328 15.58 13.61 -3.12
CA GLY A 328 16.38 14.78 -2.97
C GLY A 328 17.73 14.56 -2.29
N THR A 329 18.74 14.97 -2.99
CA THR A 329 20.00 15.40 -2.39
C THR A 329 19.73 16.71 -1.64
N GLY A 330 19.99 16.72 -0.34
CA GLY A 330 19.98 17.91 0.49
C GLY A 330 20.96 18.97 -0.06
N PRO A 331 20.80 20.24 0.34
CA PRO A 331 21.60 21.30 -0.19
C PRO A 331 23.07 21.16 0.16
N VAL A 332 23.91 21.18 -0.86
CA VAL A 332 25.37 21.35 -0.72
C VAL A 332 25.63 22.73 -0.15
N VAL A 333 26.10 22.81 1.08
CA VAL A 333 26.65 24.03 1.67
C VAL A 333 28.04 24.23 1.08
N PRO A 334 28.35 25.38 0.46
CA PRO A 334 29.71 25.65 -0.01
C PRO A 334 30.66 25.84 1.19
N ALA A 335 31.83 25.24 1.11
CA ALA A 335 32.91 25.43 2.08
C ALA A 335 33.34 26.90 2.14
N PRO A 336 33.68 27.46 3.32
CA PRO A 336 34.20 28.78 3.44
C PRO A 336 35.63 28.81 2.88
N GLY A 337 35.87 29.74 1.97
CA GLY A 337 37.17 30.01 1.38
C GLY A 337 38.23 30.41 2.41
N ALA A 338 39.43 29.92 2.21
CA ALA A 338 40.63 30.37 2.88
C ALA A 338 40.85 31.87 2.62
N SER A 339 40.95 32.68 3.67
CA SER A 339 41.57 34.01 3.60
C SER A 339 43.01 33.89 4.02
N LEU A 340 43.86 34.31 3.13
CA LEU A 340 45.25 34.64 3.37
C LEU A 340 45.34 35.98 4.16
N ASP A 341 46.39 36.07 4.93
CA ASP A 341 47.09 37.28 5.41
C ASP A 341 46.57 37.99 6.68
N ASP A 342 47.34 37.92 7.66
CA ASP A 342 48.26 38.65 8.55
C ASP A 342 48.19 38.17 9.99
#